data_1e9562bb59d73d98ca01d63ff3f2a2e6
#
_entry.id   1e9562bb59d73d98ca01d63ff3f2a2e6
#
_cell.length_a   1.000
_cell.length_b   1.000
_cell.length_c   1.000
_cell.angle_alpha   90.00
_cell.angle_beta   90.00
_cell.angle_gamma   90.00
#
_symmetry.space_group_name_H-M   'P 1'
#
loop_
_entity.id
_entity.type
_entity.pdbx_description
1 polymer ?
#
loop_
_entity_poly.entity_id
_entity_poly.type
_entity_poly.pdbx_seq_one_letter_code
_entity_poly.pdbx_strand_id
1 'polypeptide(L)'
;MTSTPFPEGFLWGASTAAHQIEGNNTDSDWWVKEHTAGTHIQEPSYDACDSYHRWPEDMDLLASLGFTDYRFSIEWARIEPVEGHFSRAELAHYRRMVEGAIERGLRPMVTLHHFTVPQWFEARGGWTAEGATELFARYVSACAPVIATGVAHVCTINEPNMIAVMAGQAKRGDIGFPPAGLPTPDEETTHAVIAAHHAAVKEVRAISSGIKVGWTIANQVYQALPGAEEVTAAYRHPREDIFIEAARGDDWIGVQSYTRTRIGADGPIPASPEAERTLTEWEYYPTAVGHALRHTAEVVGDVPLIVTENGIATADDERRTAYYTGALGEVAAAIEDGLKVEGYLAWSALDNYEWGSFRPTFGLIAVDWETFERTARPSAVWLGSLGRTRELPGRAV
;
A
#
# COMPACT_ATOMS: atom_id res chain seq x y z
N MET A 1 -25.86 -12.95 11.79
CA MET A 1 -24.48 -13.10 11.28
C MET A 1 -23.63 -13.47 12.48
N THR A 2 -22.84 -14.52 12.42
CA THR A 2 -21.84 -14.84 13.44
C THR A 2 -20.68 -13.87 13.26
N SER A 3 -20.25 -13.20 14.33
CA SER A 3 -19.04 -12.38 14.32
C SER A 3 -17.82 -13.23 14.66
N THR A 4 -16.67 -12.86 14.13
CA THR A 4 -15.37 -13.50 14.42
C THR A 4 -14.53 -12.54 15.23
N PRO A 5 -14.09 -12.93 16.46
CA PRO A 5 -13.27 -12.07 17.28
C PRO A 5 -11.90 -11.80 16.63
N PHE A 6 -11.34 -10.62 16.83
CA PHE A 6 -9.98 -10.33 16.41
C PHE A 6 -9.01 -11.29 17.10
N PRO A 7 -8.00 -11.82 16.38
CA PRO A 7 -6.86 -12.46 17.01
C PRO A 7 -6.18 -11.54 18.03
N GLU A 8 -5.44 -12.11 18.99
CA GLU A 8 -4.65 -11.33 19.93
C GLU A 8 -3.62 -10.48 19.16
N GLY A 9 -3.52 -9.19 19.51
CA GLY A 9 -2.58 -8.26 18.89
C GLY A 9 -2.98 -7.77 17.49
N PHE A 10 -4.14 -8.16 16.97
CA PHE A 10 -4.61 -7.80 15.63
C PHE A 10 -4.49 -6.29 15.35
N LEU A 11 -3.88 -5.93 14.24
CA LEU A 11 -3.76 -4.55 13.78
C LEU A 11 -5.09 -4.11 13.15
N TRP A 12 -5.59 -2.95 13.58
CA TRP A 12 -6.83 -2.40 13.05
C TRP A 12 -6.66 -0.93 12.71
N GLY A 13 -6.57 -0.61 11.43
CA GLY A 13 -6.17 0.74 11.04
C GLY A 13 -6.53 1.16 9.63
N ALA A 14 -5.84 2.20 9.21
CA ALA A 14 -5.88 2.71 7.85
C ALA A 14 -4.48 3.07 7.37
N SER A 15 -4.33 3.19 6.05
CA SER A 15 -3.06 3.43 5.37
C SER A 15 -3.09 4.76 4.61
N THR A 16 -1.90 5.35 4.45
CA THR A 16 -1.63 6.50 3.59
C THR A 16 -0.24 6.39 2.97
N ALA A 17 0.04 7.23 1.96
CA ALA A 17 1.37 7.37 1.37
C ALA A 17 1.77 8.85 1.32
N ALA A 18 3.04 9.16 1.62
CA ALA A 18 3.55 10.51 1.79
C ALA A 18 3.27 11.40 0.57
N HIS A 19 3.66 10.98 -0.64
CA HIS A 19 3.45 11.78 -1.85
C HIS A 19 1.97 12.09 -2.11
N GLN A 20 1.08 11.16 -1.75
CA GLN A 20 -0.36 11.28 -1.99
C GLN A 20 -1.08 12.23 -1.02
N ILE A 21 -0.50 12.48 0.17
CA ILE A 21 -1.17 13.25 1.21
C ILE A 21 -0.40 14.48 1.71
N GLU A 22 0.93 14.47 1.67
CA GLU A 22 1.74 15.50 2.33
C GLU A 22 1.75 16.84 1.59
N GLY A 23 1.76 16.79 0.26
CA GLY A 23 1.91 17.97 -0.60
C GLY A 23 3.35 18.43 -0.81
N ASN A 24 3.58 19.14 -1.91
CA ASN A 24 4.85 19.81 -2.23
C ASN A 24 6.10 18.90 -2.12
N ASN A 25 5.99 17.66 -2.62
CA ASN A 25 7.11 16.70 -2.66
C ASN A 25 8.06 17.00 -3.84
N THR A 26 8.61 18.22 -3.84
CA THR A 26 9.31 18.86 -4.99
C THR A 26 10.58 18.15 -5.41
N ASP A 27 11.22 17.41 -4.53
CA ASP A 27 12.50 16.72 -4.81
C ASP A 27 12.31 15.27 -5.32
N SER A 28 11.04 14.81 -5.48
CA SER A 28 10.72 13.48 -5.99
C SER A 28 10.72 13.41 -7.53
N ASP A 29 10.98 12.20 -8.05
CA ASP A 29 10.86 11.88 -9.48
C ASP A 29 9.42 12.06 -9.97
N TRP A 30 8.42 11.75 -9.11
CA TRP A 30 7.01 11.89 -9.47
C TRP A 30 6.62 13.35 -9.66
N TRP A 31 7.10 14.27 -8.83
CA TRP A 31 6.91 15.71 -9.02
C TRP A 31 7.39 16.18 -10.39
N VAL A 32 8.55 15.67 -10.85
CA VAL A 32 9.05 15.98 -12.19
C VAL A 32 8.11 15.43 -13.27
N LYS A 33 7.62 14.20 -13.11
CA LYS A 33 6.66 13.59 -14.04
C LYS A 33 5.37 14.39 -14.16
N GLU A 34 4.81 14.85 -13.03
CA GLU A 34 3.58 15.66 -12.97
C GLU A 34 3.70 17.00 -13.71
N HIS A 35 4.88 17.61 -13.67
CA HIS A 35 5.16 18.93 -14.23
C HIS A 35 5.84 18.88 -15.61
N THR A 36 6.03 17.69 -16.16
CA THR A 36 6.61 17.52 -17.49
C THR A 36 5.55 17.72 -18.58
N ALA A 37 5.85 18.58 -19.55
CA ALA A 37 4.95 18.83 -20.68
C ALA A 37 4.67 17.53 -21.47
N GLY A 38 3.40 17.26 -21.73
CA GLY A 38 2.97 16.04 -22.44
C GLY A 38 2.87 14.79 -21.57
N THR A 39 2.96 14.93 -20.24
CA THR A 39 2.66 13.84 -19.32
C THR A 39 1.23 13.33 -19.51
N HIS A 40 1.01 12.05 -19.20
CA HIS A 40 -0.33 11.45 -19.13
C HIS A 40 -1.04 11.71 -17.80
N ILE A 41 -0.36 12.32 -16.83
CA ILE A 41 -0.90 12.69 -15.52
C ILE A 41 -1.91 13.82 -15.72
N GLN A 42 -3.12 13.66 -15.19
CA GLN A 42 -4.23 14.58 -15.41
C GLN A 42 -4.10 15.85 -14.57
N GLU A 43 -3.69 15.68 -13.32
CA GLU A 43 -3.57 16.74 -12.32
C GLU A 43 -2.27 16.53 -11.52
N PRO A 44 -1.49 17.57 -11.25
CA PRO A 44 -0.35 17.47 -10.35
C PRO A 44 -0.81 17.45 -8.87
N SER A 45 0.03 16.87 -8.01
CA SER A 45 -0.27 16.67 -6.58
C SER A 45 -0.32 17.97 -5.77
N TYR A 46 0.47 18.99 -6.12
CA TYR A 46 0.60 20.27 -5.41
C TYR A 46 0.61 20.10 -3.87
N ASP A 47 -0.36 20.73 -3.18
CA ASP A 47 -0.50 20.67 -1.73
C ASP A 47 -1.09 19.33 -1.25
N ALA A 48 -1.59 18.47 -2.15
CA ALA A 48 -2.28 17.23 -1.83
C ALA A 48 -3.32 17.45 -0.71
N CYS A 49 -3.15 16.79 0.45
CA CYS A 49 -4.01 16.99 1.62
C CYS A 49 -3.40 17.93 2.67
N ASP A 50 -2.25 18.54 2.40
CA ASP A 50 -1.45 19.29 3.40
C ASP A 50 -1.16 18.50 4.68
N SER A 51 -1.11 17.16 4.59
CA SER A 51 -0.87 16.31 5.77
C SER A 51 0.53 16.49 6.35
N TYR A 52 1.50 17.01 5.59
CA TYR A 52 2.81 17.36 6.14
C TYR A 52 2.70 18.29 7.36
N HIS A 53 1.74 19.22 7.36
CA HIS A 53 1.48 20.12 8.48
C HIS A 53 0.33 19.62 9.37
N ARG A 54 -0.64 18.90 8.82
CA ARG A 54 -1.90 18.50 9.48
C ARG A 54 -1.94 17.07 9.99
N TRP A 55 -0.83 16.32 9.95
CA TRP A 55 -0.77 14.95 10.48
C TRP A 55 -1.30 14.79 11.92
N PRO A 56 -1.18 15.80 12.84
CA PRO A 56 -1.76 15.67 14.18
C PRO A 56 -3.30 15.57 14.14
N GLU A 57 -3.95 16.38 13.28
CA GLU A 57 -5.40 16.35 13.06
C GLU A 57 -5.84 15.01 12.45
N ASP A 58 -5.11 14.52 11.46
CA ASP A 58 -5.39 13.23 10.83
C ASP A 58 -5.33 12.07 11.84
N MET A 59 -4.30 12.06 12.68
CA MET A 59 -4.12 11.05 13.72
C MET A 59 -5.14 11.17 14.85
N ASP A 60 -5.52 12.41 15.25
CA ASP A 60 -6.58 12.65 16.24
C ASP A 60 -7.91 12.08 15.76
N LEU A 61 -8.26 12.27 14.49
CA LEU A 61 -9.46 11.71 13.89
C LEU A 61 -9.43 10.19 13.89
N LEU A 62 -8.36 9.57 13.40
CA LEU A 62 -8.24 8.11 13.36
C LEU A 62 -8.37 7.48 14.76
N ALA A 63 -7.67 8.01 15.76
CA ALA A 63 -7.76 7.54 17.14
C ALA A 63 -9.18 7.71 17.72
N SER A 64 -9.82 8.88 17.49
CA SER A 64 -11.18 9.16 17.94
C SER A 64 -12.22 8.22 17.35
N LEU A 65 -12.04 7.77 16.10
CA LEU A 65 -12.90 6.81 15.43
C LEU A 65 -12.79 5.40 16.02
N GLY A 66 -11.64 5.05 16.63
CA GLY A 66 -11.41 3.73 17.25
C GLY A 66 -10.40 2.86 16.49
N PHE A 67 -9.66 3.42 15.55
CA PHE A 67 -8.50 2.75 14.98
C PHE A 67 -7.37 2.66 16.01
N THR A 68 -6.58 1.60 15.93
CA THR A 68 -5.46 1.31 16.85
C THR A 68 -4.11 1.31 16.14
N ASP A 69 -4.13 1.38 14.82
CA ASP A 69 -2.95 1.31 13.97
C ASP A 69 -3.03 2.34 12.83
N TYR A 70 -1.88 2.88 12.47
CA TYR A 70 -1.79 3.79 11.33
C TYR A 70 -0.54 3.48 10.52
N ARG A 71 -0.74 3.14 9.22
CA ARG A 71 0.35 2.96 8.27
C ARG A 71 0.53 4.22 7.46
N PHE A 72 1.74 4.77 7.47
CA PHE A 72 2.14 5.91 6.66
C PHE A 72 3.55 5.70 6.11
N SER A 73 3.85 6.29 4.97
CA SER A 73 5.21 6.27 4.44
C SER A 73 5.98 7.51 4.88
N ILE A 74 7.31 7.39 4.90
CA ILE A 74 8.23 8.50 5.01
C ILE A 74 8.86 8.73 3.63
N GLU A 75 9.15 9.99 3.30
CA GLU A 75 9.53 10.35 1.95
C GLU A 75 11.05 10.42 1.78
N TRP A 76 11.60 9.48 0.99
CA TRP A 76 13.03 9.45 0.72
C TRP A 76 13.54 10.74 0.08
N ALA A 77 12.77 11.30 -0.86
CA ALA A 77 13.14 12.54 -1.55
C ALA A 77 13.28 13.74 -0.60
N ARG A 78 12.49 13.80 0.50
CA ARG A 78 12.62 14.82 1.54
C ARG A 78 13.80 14.55 2.46
N ILE A 79 13.98 13.29 2.86
CA ILE A 79 15.06 12.89 3.79
C ILE A 79 16.43 13.03 3.14
N GLU A 80 16.57 12.69 1.86
CA GLU A 80 17.82 12.76 1.10
C GLU A 80 17.60 13.52 -0.24
N PRO A 81 17.34 14.84 -0.19
CA PRO A 81 17.08 15.65 -1.40
C PRO A 81 18.26 15.74 -2.34
N VAL A 82 19.48 15.58 -1.82
CA VAL A 82 20.73 15.51 -2.56
C VAL A 82 21.50 14.29 -2.09
N GLU A 83 22.08 13.55 -3.02
CA GLU A 83 22.84 12.32 -2.71
C GLU A 83 23.85 12.52 -1.57
N GLY A 84 23.74 11.70 -0.53
CA GLY A 84 24.59 11.73 0.66
C GLY A 84 24.27 12.83 1.66
N HIS A 85 23.29 13.71 1.38
CA HIS A 85 22.88 14.76 2.30
C HIS A 85 21.55 14.42 2.95
N PHE A 86 21.60 13.92 4.18
CA PHE A 86 20.41 13.57 4.95
C PHE A 86 19.91 14.76 5.79
N SER A 87 18.68 15.19 5.55
CA SER A 87 18.02 16.27 6.26
C SER A 87 17.68 15.87 7.70
N ARG A 88 18.35 16.49 8.66
CA ARG A 88 18.02 16.31 10.09
C ARG A 88 16.64 16.84 10.45
N ALA A 89 16.18 17.86 9.73
CA ALA A 89 14.86 18.45 9.94
C ALA A 89 13.76 17.48 9.55
N GLU A 90 13.90 16.81 8.38
CA GLU A 90 12.94 15.82 7.90
C GLU A 90 12.93 14.56 8.75
N LEU A 91 14.10 14.05 9.13
CA LEU A 91 14.19 12.94 10.08
C LEU A 91 13.52 13.28 11.43
N ALA A 92 13.70 14.51 11.92
CA ALA A 92 13.01 14.96 13.14
C ALA A 92 11.50 15.16 12.92
N HIS A 93 11.06 15.55 11.71
CA HIS A 93 9.64 15.64 11.35
C HIS A 93 8.98 14.25 11.44
N TYR A 94 9.48 13.26 10.71
CA TYR A 94 8.92 11.91 10.72
C TYR A 94 9.04 11.22 12.08
N ARG A 95 10.08 11.52 12.87
CA ARG A 95 10.16 11.08 14.25
C ARG A 95 8.99 11.63 15.08
N ARG A 96 8.67 12.92 14.96
CA ARG A 96 7.50 13.52 15.65
C ARG A 96 6.18 12.89 15.22
N MET A 97 6.06 12.48 13.94
CA MET A 97 4.87 11.75 13.48
C MET A 97 4.76 10.38 14.18
N VAL A 98 5.85 9.63 14.32
CA VAL A 98 5.87 8.36 15.07
C VAL A 98 5.51 8.60 16.52
N GLU A 99 6.16 9.57 17.20
CA GLU A 99 5.87 9.95 18.59
C GLU A 99 4.39 10.35 18.75
N GLY A 100 3.89 11.18 17.83
CA GLY A 100 2.51 11.66 17.85
C GLY A 100 1.46 10.55 17.62
N ALA A 101 1.75 9.54 16.82
CA ALA A 101 0.90 8.36 16.67
C ALA A 101 0.83 7.59 18.00
N ILE A 102 1.98 7.33 18.62
CA ILE A 102 2.08 6.60 19.91
C ILE A 102 1.34 7.35 21.03
N GLU A 103 1.51 8.68 21.12
CA GLU A 103 0.83 9.53 22.12
C GLU A 103 -0.70 9.45 22.00
N ARG A 104 -1.22 9.18 20.80
CA ARG A 104 -2.66 9.02 20.52
C ARG A 104 -3.15 7.57 20.64
N GLY A 105 -2.27 6.65 21.02
CA GLY A 105 -2.59 5.22 21.12
C GLY A 105 -2.66 4.49 19.78
N LEU A 106 -2.15 5.10 18.71
CA LEU A 106 -1.99 4.46 17.41
C LEU A 106 -0.62 3.76 17.33
N ARG A 107 -0.58 2.49 16.95
CA ARG A 107 0.68 1.80 16.65
C ARG A 107 1.15 2.18 15.26
N PRO A 108 2.33 2.82 15.10
CA PRO A 108 2.80 3.21 13.79
C PRO A 108 3.38 2.02 13.02
N MET A 109 2.92 1.85 11.76
CA MET A 109 3.57 1.04 10.73
C MET A 109 4.20 1.99 9.72
N VAL A 110 5.52 1.98 9.62
CA VAL A 110 6.26 2.90 8.74
C VAL A 110 6.64 2.21 7.44
N THR A 111 6.24 2.79 6.32
CA THR A 111 6.68 2.39 4.97
C THR A 111 7.87 3.25 4.56
N LEU A 112 9.01 2.62 4.24
CA LEU A 112 10.24 3.33 3.89
C LEU A 112 10.24 3.84 2.45
N HIS A 113 9.58 3.13 1.54
CA HIS A 113 9.47 3.53 0.14
C HIS A 113 8.05 3.24 -0.39
N HIS A 114 7.39 4.27 -0.93
CA HIS A 114 6.08 4.17 -1.54
C HIS A 114 6.06 4.86 -2.91
N PHE A 115 6.61 4.19 -3.93
CA PHE A 115 6.75 4.53 -5.34
C PHE A 115 7.73 5.66 -5.66
N THR A 116 7.71 6.76 -4.92
CA THR A 116 8.53 7.93 -5.20
C THR A 116 9.99 7.75 -4.76
N VAL A 117 10.91 8.25 -5.57
CA VAL A 117 12.34 8.28 -5.27
C VAL A 117 12.89 9.70 -5.42
N PRO A 118 14.05 10.02 -4.81
CA PRO A 118 14.72 11.31 -5.06
C PRO A 118 15.07 11.49 -6.54
N GLN A 119 14.94 12.71 -7.07
CA GLN A 119 15.30 13.03 -8.46
C GLN A 119 16.73 12.59 -8.82
N TRP A 120 17.68 12.74 -7.88
CA TRP A 120 19.08 12.33 -8.11
C TRP A 120 19.21 10.82 -8.28
N PHE A 121 18.38 10.00 -7.55
CA PHE A 121 18.37 8.55 -7.68
C PHE A 121 17.82 8.11 -9.04
N GLU A 122 16.70 8.71 -9.46
CA GLU A 122 16.12 8.47 -10.80
C GLU A 122 17.10 8.90 -11.90
N ALA A 123 17.78 10.05 -11.76
CA ALA A 123 18.77 10.55 -12.72
C ALA A 123 20.02 9.64 -12.85
N ARG A 124 20.31 8.82 -11.85
CA ARG A 124 21.37 7.79 -11.91
C ARG A 124 20.95 6.52 -12.65
N GLY A 125 19.67 6.36 -12.98
CA GLY A 125 19.10 5.15 -13.58
C GLY A 125 18.18 4.35 -12.64
N GLY A 126 17.81 4.93 -11.49
CA GLY A 126 16.84 4.34 -10.56
C GLY A 126 17.29 3.01 -9.98
N TRP A 127 16.36 2.07 -9.85
CA TRP A 127 16.60 0.78 -9.20
C TRP A 127 17.61 -0.12 -9.92
N THR A 128 17.83 0.06 -11.24
CA THR A 128 18.79 -0.72 -12.02
C THR A 128 20.17 -0.08 -12.12
N ALA A 129 20.37 1.08 -11.48
CA ALA A 129 21.69 1.73 -11.43
C ALA A 129 22.67 0.92 -10.60
N GLU A 130 23.95 0.97 -10.97
CA GLU A 130 25.03 0.41 -10.15
C GLU A 130 25.00 1.00 -8.74
N GLY A 131 25.00 0.15 -7.70
CA GLY A 131 24.95 0.55 -6.30
C GLY A 131 23.57 0.97 -5.79
N ALA A 132 22.48 0.79 -6.54
CA ALA A 132 21.14 1.18 -6.12
C ALA A 132 20.70 0.50 -4.80
N THR A 133 21.02 -0.77 -4.64
CA THR A 133 20.74 -1.55 -3.40
C THR A 133 21.47 -0.93 -2.19
N GLU A 134 22.73 -0.58 -2.33
CA GLU A 134 23.55 0.05 -1.28
C GLU A 134 23.05 1.46 -0.94
N LEU A 135 22.61 2.22 -1.95
CA LEU A 135 22.02 3.55 -1.76
C LEU A 135 20.73 3.45 -0.95
N PHE A 136 19.86 2.49 -1.28
CA PHE A 136 18.64 2.27 -0.50
C PHE A 136 18.94 1.80 0.93
N ALA A 137 19.84 0.85 1.12
CA ALA A 137 20.28 0.40 2.44
C ALA A 137 20.84 1.55 3.29
N ARG A 138 21.64 2.44 2.68
CA ARG A 138 22.16 3.66 3.33
C ARG A 138 21.05 4.59 3.78
N TYR A 139 20.03 4.81 2.93
CA TYR A 139 18.84 5.58 3.31
C TYR A 139 18.13 4.94 4.50
N VAL A 140 17.90 3.62 4.47
CA VAL A 140 17.26 2.89 5.58
C VAL A 140 18.04 3.06 6.87
N SER A 141 19.37 2.94 6.84
CA SER A 141 20.24 3.20 7.99
C SER A 141 20.11 4.63 8.51
N ALA A 142 20.00 5.63 7.62
CA ALA A 142 19.81 7.03 8.01
C ALA A 142 18.44 7.27 8.69
N CYS A 143 17.43 6.44 8.41
CA CYS A 143 16.11 6.50 9.04
C CYS A 143 16.08 5.92 10.47
N ALA A 144 17.21 5.43 11.02
CA ALA A 144 17.29 4.89 12.38
C ALA A 144 16.67 5.80 13.46
N PRO A 145 16.85 7.15 13.44
CA PRO A 145 16.20 8.03 14.42
C PRO A 145 14.67 8.04 14.38
N VAL A 146 14.08 7.68 13.24
CA VAL A 146 12.63 7.55 13.05
C VAL A 146 12.17 6.16 13.49
N ILE A 147 12.81 5.13 12.96
CA ILE A 147 12.41 3.72 13.15
C ILE A 147 12.56 3.28 14.60
N ALA A 148 13.67 3.67 15.27
CA ALA A 148 13.95 3.28 16.66
C ALA A 148 13.04 3.96 17.71
N THR A 149 12.19 4.91 17.30
CA THR A 149 11.35 5.69 18.24
C THR A 149 10.13 4.94 18.76
N GLY A 150 9.94 3.67 18.37
CA GLY A 150 8.80 2.85 18.83
C GLY A 150 7.93 2.33 17.69
N VAL A 151 8.47 2.32 16.47
CA VAL A 151 7.83 1.68 15.32
C VAL A 151 7.77 0.17 15.58
N ALA A 152 6.56 -0.40 15.48
CA ALA A 152 6.35 -1.83 15.68
C ALA A 152 6.55 -2.63 14.38
N HIS A 153 6.15 -2.06 13.25
CA HIS A 153 6.21 -2.69 11.94
C HIS A 153 6.85 -1.76 10.91
N VAL A 154 7.75 -2.29 10.10
CA VAL A 154 8.38 -1.57 8.98
C VAL A 154 8.06 -2.31 7.69
N CYS A 155 7.47 -1.57 6.74
CA CYS A 155 7.37 -1.97 5.34
C CYS A 155 8.58 -1.40 4.59
N THR A 156 9.39 -2.25 3.97
CA THR A 156 10.58 -1.78 3.25
C THR A 156 10.21 -1.06 1.96
N ILE A 157 9.43 -1.73 1.10
CA ILE A 157 9.00 -1.23 -0.21
C ILE A 157 7.52 -1.57 -0.39
N ASN A 158 6.73 -0.56 -0.73
CA ASN A 158 5.33 -0.73 -1.12
C ASN A 158 5.25 -1.23 -2.55
N GLU A 159 4.51 -2.32 -2.76
CA GLU A 159 4.17 -2.87 -4.07
C GLU A 159 5.36 -2.95 -5.06
N PRO A 160 6.45 -3.65 -4.71
CA PRO A 160 7.62 -3.76 -5.59
C PRO A 160 7.27 -4.36 -6.96
N ASN A 161 6.24 -5.19 -7.02
CA ASN A 161 5.73 -5.75 -8.26
C ASN A 161 5.16 -4.66 -9.20
N MET A 162 4.51 -3.62 -8.67
CA MET A 162 4.06 -2.49 -9.47
C MET A 162 5.23 -1.63 -9.96
N ILE A 163 6.30 -1.48 -9.17
CA ILE A 163 7.53 -0.80 -9.60
C ILE A 163 8.11 -1.51 -10.83
N ALA A 164 8.24 -2.84 -10.77
CA ALA A 164 8.75 -3.63 -11.90
C ALA A 164 7.82 -3.60 -13.14
N VAL A 165 6.49 -3.60 -12.92
CA VAL A 165 5.48 -3.45 -13.99
C VAL A 165 5.62 -2.09 -14.67
N MET A 166 5.70 -1.00 -13.90
CA MET A 166 5.85 0.37 -14.44
C MET A 166 7.19 0.54 -15.16
N ALA A 167 8.27 -0.03 -14.64
CA ALA A 167 9.57 -0.02 -15.32
C ALA A 167 9.51 -0.75 -16.66
N GLY A 168 8.88 -1.94 -16.71
CA GLY A 168 8.68 -2.68 -17.94
C GLY A 168 7.82 -1.93 -18.96
N GLN A 169 6.80 -1.24 -18.51
CA GLN A 169 5.96 -0.36 -19.32
C GLN A 169 6.77 0.80 -19.90
N ALA A 170 7.53 1.50 -19.08
CA ALA A 170 8.36 2.63 -19.49
C ALA A 170 9.42 2.21 -20.53
N LYS A 171 10.11 1.06 -20.32
CA LYS A 171 11.10 0.52 -21.26
C LYS A 171 10.51 0.19 -22.65
N ARG A 172 9.24 -0.20 -22.72
CA ARG A 172 8.53 -0.47 -23.99
C ARG A 172 7.93 0.78 -24.63
N GLY A 173 7.89 1.91 -23.92
CA GLY A 173 7.24 3.13 -24.37
C GLY A 173 5.70 3.03 -24.37
N ASP A 174 5.13 2.13 -23.57
CA ASP A 174 3.69 1.96 -23.46
C ASP A 174 3.08 3.14 -22.65
N ILE A 175 1.92 3.65 -23.09
CA ILE A 175 1.19 4.70 -22.39
C ILE A 175 -0.05 4.09 -21.72
N GLY A 176 -0.15 4.21 -20.39
CA GLY A 176 -1.28 3.68 -19.62
C GLY A 176 -1.31 2.16 -19.53
N PHE A 177 -2.18 1.64 -18.68
CA PHE A 177 -2.37 0.20 -18.51
C PHE A 177 -3.25 -0.39 -19.61
N PRO A 178 -3.06 -1.68 -19.97
CA PRO A 178 -3.92 -2.37 -20.93
C PRO A 178 -5.36 -2.47 -20.39
N PRO A 179 -6.36 -2.70 -21.25
CA PRO A 179 -7.77 -2.85 -20.86
C PRO A 179 -8.03 -4.01 -19.89
N ALA A 180 -7.11 -4.96 -19.78
CA ALA A 180 -7.16 -6.06 -18.83
C ALA A 180 -5.75 -6.52 -18.44
N GLY A 181 -5.59 -6.88 -17.19
CA GLY A 181 -4.33 -7.34 -16.62
C GLY A 181 -3.27 -6.24 -16.49
N LEU A 182 -2.06 -6.67 -16.19
CA LEU A 182 -0.90 -5.79 -16.03
C LEU A 182 0.13 -6.05 -17.14
N PRO A 183 0.90 -5.03 -17.54
CA PRO A 183 2.06 -5.21 -18.41
C PRO A 183 3.07 -6.23 -17.85
N THR A 184 3.95 -6.73 -18.71
CA THR A 184 5.04 -7.60 -18.25
C THR A 184 6.03 -6.78 -17.43
N PRO A 185 6.38 -7.21 -16.21
CA PRO A 185 7.40 -6.57 -15.39
C PRO A 185 8.76 -6.56 -16.09
N ASP A 186 9.59 -5.59 -15.71
CA ASP A 186 11.00 -5.59 -16.08
C ASP A 186 11.77 -6.54 -15.16
N GLU A 187 12.46 -7.52 -15.75
CA GLU A 187 13.17 -8.56 -15.00
C GLU A 187 14.33 -7.98 -14.18
N GLU A 188 15.09 -7.05 -14.76
CA GLU A 188 16.21 -6.39 -14.07
C GLU A 188 15.73 -5.60 -12.86
N THR A 189 14.67 -4.80 -13.01
CA THR A 189 14.04 -4.08 -11.91
C THR A 189 13.47 -5.04 -10.86
N THR A 190 12.86 -6.14 -11.27
CA THR A 190 12.35 -7.18 -10.36
C THR A 190 13.45 -7.67 -9.42
N HIS A 191 14.60 -8.07 -9.97
CA HIS A 191 15.72 -8.55 -9.15
C HIS A 191 16.35 -7.44 -8.31
N ALA A 192 16.43 -6.22 -8.82
CA ALA A 192 16.99 -5.08 -8.10
C ALA A 192 16.15 -4.70 -6.87
N VAL A 193 14.82 -4.62 -6.99
CA VAL A 193 13.97 -4.30 -5.83
C VAL A 193 13.90 -5.42 -4.80
N ILE A 194 14.01 -6.69 -5.23
CA ILE A 194 14.15 -7.84 -4.32
C ILE A 194 15.46 -7.75 -3.53
N ALA A 195 16.58 -7.44 -4.20
CA ALA A 195 17.86 -7.25 -3.54
C ALA A 195 17.83 -6.06 -2.56
N ALA A 196 17.22 -4.95 -2.96
CA ALA A 196 17.05 -3.77 -2.12
C ALA A 196 16.19 -4.06 -0.88
N HIS A 197 15.11 -4.82 -1.04
CA HIS A 197 14.28 -5.29 0.08
C HIS A 197 15.09 -6.10 1.10
N HIS A 198 15.82 -7.13 0.64
CA HIS A 198 16.64 -7.95 1.55
C HIS A 198 17.74 -7.14 2.26
N ALA A 199 18.34 -6.17 1.58
CA ALA A 199 19.29 -5.25 2.19
C ALA A 199 18.62 -4.37 3.25
N ALA A 200 17.44 -3.83 2.96
CA ALA A 200 16.64 -3.03 3.90
C ALA A 200 16.22 -3.85 5.14
N VAL A 201 15.77 -5.10 4.97
CA VAL A 201 15.46 -6.02 6.08
C VAL A 201 16.65 -6.17 7.02
N LYS A 202 17.84 -6.35 6.46
CA LYS A 202 19.08 -6.45 7.25
C LYS A 202 19.37 -5.18 8.04
N GLU A 203 19.22 -4.00 7.41
CA GLU A 203 19.43 -2.72 8.07
C GLU A 203 18.40 -2.44 9.18
N VAL A 204 17.11 -2.71 8.93
CA VAL A 204 16.07 -2.56 9.96
C VAL A 204 16.34 -3.46 11.17
N ARG A 205 16.71 -4.72 10.95
CA ARG A 205 17.06 -5.66 12.02
C ARG A 205 18.33 -5.24 12.79
N ALA A 206 19.26 -4.55 12.13
CA ALA A 206 20.44 -3.97 12.77
C ALA A 206 20.08 -2.74 13.64
N ILE A 207 19.08 -1.95 13.25
CA ILE A 207 18.58 -0.81 14.04
C ILE A 207 17.90 -1.32 15.31
N SER A 208 17.01 -2.32 15.21
CA SER A 208 16.33 -2.90 16.36
C SER A 208 15.79 -4.29 16.04
N SER A 209 16.15 -5.28 16.84
CA SER A 209 15.64 -6.65 16.72
C SER A 209 14.18 -6.83 17.16
N GLY A 210 13.58 -5.81 17.78
CA GLY A 210 12.18 -5.83 18.21
C GLY A 210 11.19 -5.34 17.16
N ILE A 211 11.68 -4.81 16.02
CA ILE A 211 10.85 -4.32 14.93
C ILE A 211 10.53 -5.50 13.99
N LYS A 212 9.25 -5.69 13.69
CA LYS A 212 8.81 -6.64 12.66
C LYS A 212 8.98 -5.99 11.28
N VAL A 213 9.68 -6.64 10.37
CA VAL A 213 9.96 -6.11 9.03
C VAL A 213 9.43 -7.05 7.93
N GLY A 214 8.86 -6.46 6.90
CA GLY A 214 8.35 -7.12 5.71
C GLY A 214 8.11 -6.11 4.59
N TRP A 215 7.39 -6.50 3.57
CA TRP A 215 6.95 -5.63 2.48
C TRP A 215 5.52 -5.94 2.04
N THR A 216 4.97 -5.20 1.09
CA THR A 216 3.58 -5.31 0.67
C THR A 216 3.45 -5.59 -0.82
N ILE A 217 2.51 -6.42 -1.22
CA ILE A 217 2.32 -6.86 -2.60
C ILE A 217 0.96 -6.39 -3.13
N ALA A 218 0.95 -5.85 -4.35
CA ALA A 218 -0.28 -5.60 -5.10
C ALA A 218 -0.85 -6.92 -5.63
N ASN A 219 -1.82 -7.48 -4.94
CA ASN A 219 -2.45 -8.74 -5.30
C ASN A 219 -3.62 -8.52 -6.27
N GLN A 220 -3.44 -8.89 -7.54
CA GLN A 220 -4.41 -8.64 -8.62
C GLN A 220 -5.51 -9.70 -8.71
N VAL A 221 -5.46 -10.72 -7.88
CA VAL A 221 -6.40 -11.84 -7.85
C VAL A 221 -6.64 -12.40 -9.25
N TYR A 222 -5.60 -13.01 -9.82
CA TYR A 222 -5.69 -13.65 -11.14
C TYR A 222 -6.52 -14.94 -11.04
N GLN A 223 -7.71 -14.92 -11.65
CA GLN A 223 -8.64 -16.05 -11.65
C GLN A 223 -8.66 -16.76 -13.00
N ALA A 224 -8.23 -18.02 -13.02
CA ALA A 224 -8.29 -18.85 -14.20
C ALA A 224 -9.74 -19.14 -14.61
N LEU A 225 -10.07 -19.00 -15.89
CA LEU A 225 -11.21 -19.67 -16.48
C LEU A 225 -10.91 -21.17 -16.63
N PRO A 226 -11.96 -22.05 -16.71
CA PRO A 226 -11.74 -23.48 -16.87
C PRO A 226 -10.79 -23.80 -18.03
N GLY A 227 -9.71 -24.51 -17.72
CA GLY A 227 -8.66 -24.89 -18.68
C GLY A 227 -7.58 -23.82 -18.92
N ALA A 228 -7.57 -22.71 -18.17
CA ALA A 228 -6.56 -21.66 -18.26
C ALA A 228 -5.62 -21.64 -17.01
N GLU A 229 -5.60 -22.67 -16.21
CA GLU A 229 -4.86 -22.72 -14.95
C GLU A 229 -3.35 -22.54 -15.17
N GLU A 230 -2.77 -23.23 -16.16
CA GLU A 230 -1.33 -23.10 -16.50
C GLU A 230 -0.99 -21.71 -17.06
N VAL A 231 -1.86 -21.16 -17.92
CA VAL A 231 -1.70 -19.81 -18.46
C VAL A 231 -1.75 -18.78 -17.32
N THR A 232 -2.67 -18.96 -16.36
CA THR A 232 -2.80 -18.09 -15.20
C THR A 232 -1.55 -18.15 -14.31
N ALA A 233 -1.04 -19.33 -14.02
CA ALA A 233 0.17 -19.50 -13.23
C ALA A 233 1.38 -18.84 -13.90
N ALA A 234 1.58 -19.07 -15.21
CA ALA A 234 2.66 -18.46 -15.98
C ALA A 234 2.53 -16.92 -16.08
N TYR A 235 1.31 -16.40 -16.14
CA TYR A 235 1.04 -14.96 -16.17
C TYR A 235 1.29 -14.30 -14.80
N ARG A 236 0.82 -14.95 -13.73
CA ARG A 236 0.91 -14.45 -12.36
C ARG A 236 2.32 -14.45 -11.82
N HIS A 237 3.08 -15.53 -12.01
CA HIS A 237 4.39 -15.72 -11.38
C HIS A 237 5.33 -14.50 -11.50
N PRO A 238 5.62 -13.95 -12.69
CA PRO A 238 6.51 -12.77 -12.79
C PRO A 238 5.88 -11.47 -12.27
N ARG A 239 4.56 -11.40 -12.08
CA ARG A 239 3.82 -10.20 -11.68
C ARG A 239 3.48 -10.15 -10.18
N GLU A 240 3.53 -11.29 -9.51
CA GLU A 240 3.09 -11.42 -8.12
C GLU A 240 3.92 -12.45 -7.35
N ASP A 241 3.94 -13.73 -7.76
CA ASP A 241 4.46 -14.83 -6.95
C ASP A 241 5.94 -14.69 -6.62
N ILE A 242 6.78 -14.24 -7.55
CA ILE A 242 8.23 -14.05 -7.34
C ILE A 242 8.52 -13.06 -6.19
N PHE A 243 7.66 -12.05 -6.00
CA PHE A 243 7.78 -11.09 -4.91
C PHE A 243 7.24 -11.66 -3.59
N ILE A 244 6.17 -12.48 -3.64
CA ILE A 244 5.68 -13.21 -2.47
C ILE A 244 6.74 -14.21 -1.99
N GLU A 245 7.39 -14.92 -2.90
CA GLU A 245 8.48 -15.85 -2.59
C GLU A 245 9.68 -15.16 -1.94
N ALA A 246 9.99 -13.93 -2.35
CA ALA A 246 11.08 -13.13 -1.79
C ALA A 246 10.84 -12.71 -0.32
N ALA A 247 9.58 -12.72 0.15
CA ALA A 247 9.22 -12.46 1.54
C ALA A 247 9.42 -13.67 2.48
N ARG A 248 9.85 -14.82 1.97
CA ARG A 248 10.15 -15.98 2.82
C ARG A 248 11.30 -15.65 3.77
N GLY A 249 10.99 -15.65 5.07
CA GLY A 249 11.94 -15.27 6.13
C GLY A 249 11.75 -13.84 6.67
N ASP A 250 10.79 -13.10 6.15
CA ASP A 250 10.30 -11.88 6.74
C ASP A 250 9.43 -12.16 7.97
N ASP A 251 9.20 -11.12 8.77
CA ASP A 251 8.36 -11.24 9.97
C ASP A 251 6.86 -11.16 9.64
N TRP A 252 6.51 -10.65 8.46
CA TRP A 252 5.17 -10.54 7.91
C TRP A 252 5.21 -10.19 6.42
N ILE A 253 4.10 -10.42 5.71
CA ILE A 253 3.88 -9.96 4.34
C ILE A 253 2.55 -9.22 4.24
N GLY A 254 2.55 -8.08 3.52
CA GLY A 254 1.35 -7.28 3.29
C GLY A 254 0.60 -7.70 2.04
N VAL A 255 -0.72 -7.84 2.17
CA VAL A 255 -1.66 -8.13 1.10
C VAL A 255 -2.42 -6.85 0.74
N GLN A 256 -2.36 -6.44 -0.53
CA GLN A 256 -3.05 -5.26 -1.06
C GLN A 256 -3.92 -5.68 -2.24
N SER A 257 -5.24 -5.71 -2.04
CA SER A 257 -6.15 -6.26 -3.04
C SER A 257 -7.46 -5.49 -3.08
N TYR A 258 -7.91 -5.17 -4.29
CA TYR A 258 -9.08 -4.31 -4.52
C TYR A 258 -10.11 -4.93 -5.47
N THR A 259 -9.65 -5.70 -6.44
CA THR A 259 -10.45 -6.26 -7.52
C THR A 259 -9.85 -7.58 -8.00
N ARG A 260 -10.31 -8.10 -9.14
CA ARG A 260 -9.78 -9.31 -9.78
C ARG A 260 -9.44 -9.09 -11.24
N THR A 261 -8.61 -9.99 -11.76
CA THR A 261 -8.34 -10.13 -13.20
C THR A 261 -8.65 -11.57 -13.61
N ARG A 262 -9.54 -11.77 -14.58
CA ARG A 262 -9.83 -13.09 -15.12
C ARG A 262 -8.84 -13.42 -16.23
N ILE A 263 -8.37 -14.67 -16.28
CA ILE A 263 -7.41 -15.16 -17.27
C ILE A 263 -8.05 -16.28 -18.07
N GLY A 264 -8.10 -16.11 -19.39
CA GLY A 264 -8.51 -17.13 -20.33
C GLY A 264 -7.33 -17.80 -21.03
N ALA A 265 -7.61 -18.63 -22.03
CA ALA A 265 -6.58 -19.36 -22.77
C ALA A 265 -5.56 -18.45 -23.48
N ASP A 266 -5.97 -17.24 -23.87
CA ASP A 266 -5.12 -16.26 -24.55
C ASP A 266 -4.59 -15.16 -23.65
N GLY A 267 -4.82 -15.25 -22.31
CA GLY A 267 -4.38 -14.26 -21.33
C GLY A 267 -5.52 -13.49 -20.66
N PRO A 268 -5.25 -12.26 -20.15
CA PRO A 268 -6.23 -11.46 -19.39
C PRO A 268 -7.47 -11.11 -20.22
N ILE A 269 -8.63 -11.18 -19.56
CA ILE A 269 -9.93 -10.87 -20.16
C ILE A 269 -10.49 -9.62 -19.46
N PRO A 270 -10.95 -8.59 -20.19
CA PRO A 270 -11.63 -7.45 -19.63
C PRO A 270 -12.84 -7.87 -18.77
N ALA A 271 -13.11 -7.10 -17.71
CA ALA A 271 -14.33 -7.32 -16.93
C ALA A 271 -15.56 -7.13 -17.83
N SER A 272 -16.67 -7.87 -17.50
CA SER A 272 -17.93 -7.78 -18.25
C SER A 272 -18.38 -6.32 -18.40
N PRO A 273 -18.92 -5.91 -19.55
CA PRO A 273 -19.53 -4.58 -19.69
C PRO A 273 -20.65 -4.31 -18.67
N GLU A 274 -21.31 -5.38 -18.18
CA GLU A 274 -22.38 -5.29 -17.18
C GLU A 274 -21.85 -5.30 -15.75
N ALA A 275 -20.53 -5.53 -15.54
CA ALA A 275 -19.96 -5.53 -14.20
C ALA A 275 -20.03 -4.11 -13.61
N GLU A 276 -20.43 -4.04 -12.35
CA GLU A 276 -20.37 -2.79 -11.59
C GLU A 276 -18.94 -2.28 -11.50
N ARG A 277 -18.75 -0.99 -11.76
CA ARG A 277 -17.44 -0.31 -11.77
C ARG A 277 -17.29 0.67 -10.62
N THR A 278 -16.08 0.78 -10.13
CA THR A 278 -15.65 1.80 -9.17
C THR A 278 -15.23 3.09 -9.88
N LEU A 279 -14.87 4.14 -9.15
CA LEU A 279 -14.35 5.38 -9.74
C LEU A 279 -12.97 5.19 -10.43
N THR A 280 -12.26 4.10 -10.13
CA THR A 280 -11.03 3.67 -10.82
C THR A 280 -11.30 2.78 -12.03
N GLU A 281 -12.54 2.62 -12.44
CA GLU A 281 -12.99 1.72 -13.52
C GLU A 281 -12.73 0.22 -13.25
N TRP A 282 -12.37 -0.14 -12.02
CA TRP A 282 -12.20 -1.55 -11.62
C TRP A 282 -13.55 -2.23 -11.36
N GLU A 283 -13.58 -3.55 -11.54
CA GLU A 283 -14.75 -4.33 -11.19
C GLU A 283 -14.97 -4.27 -9.66
N TYR A 284 -16.21 -4.01 -9.25
CA TYR A 284 -16.60 -4.12 -7.83
C TYR A 284 -16.53 -5.58 -7.40
N TYR A 285 -15.52 -5.93 -6.58
CA TYR A 285 -15.27 -7.31 -6.20
C TYR A 285 -14.74 -7.42 -4.76
N PRO A 286 -15.60 -7.26 -3.73
CA PRO A 286 -15.18 -7.22 -2.33
C PRO A 286 -14.53 -8.52 -1.82
N THR A 287 -14.79 -9.66 -2.49
CA THR A 287 -14.19 -10.94 -2.12
C THR A 287 -12.72 -11.10 -2.59
N ALA A 288 -12.18 -10.12 -3.30
CA ALA A 288 -10.79 -10.15 -3.78
C ALA A 288 -9.81 -10.43 -2.66
N VAL A 289 -9.95 -9.77 -1.51
CA VAL A 289 -9.02 -9.90 -0.38
C VAL A 289 -8.94 -11.34 0.16
N GLY A 290 -10.05 -12.08 0.18
CA GLY A 290 -10.05 -13.47 0.62
C GLY A 290 -9.28 -14.40 -0.33
N HIS A 291 -9.39 -14.18 -1.63
CA HIS A 291 -8.60 -14.90 -2.63
C HIS A 291 -7.12 -14.55 -2.52
N ALA A 292 -6.78 -13.26 -2.37
CA ALA A 292 -5.43 -12.78 -2.22
C ALA A 292 -4.75 -13.37 -0.97
N LEU A 293 -5.42 -13.37 0.18
CA LEU A 293 -4.91 -13.96 1.42
C LEU A 293 -4.57 -15.44 1.27
N ARG A 294 -5.48 -16.23 0.69
CA ARG A 294 -5.28 -17.67 0.50
C ARG A 294 -4.12 -17.96 -0.45
N HIS A 295 -4.07 -17.23 -1.58
CA HIS A 295 -2.99 -17.40 -2.54
C HIS A 295 -1.63 -16.98 -1.94
N THR A 296 -1.57 -15.83 -1.27
CA THR A 296 -0.33 -15.38 -0.64
C THR A 296 0.17 -16.38 0.40
N ALA A 297 -0.73 -16.92 1.25
CA ALA A 297 -0.39 -17.93 2.23
C ALA A 297 0.15 -19.23 1.57
N GLU A 298 -0.46 -19.66 0.47
CA GLU A 298 0.01 -20.83 -0.30
C GLU A 298 1.44 -20.65 -0.81
N VAL A 299 1.78 -19.47 -1.32
CA VAL A 299 3.08 -19.18 -1.92
C VAL A 299 4.15 -18.91 -0.86
N VAL A 300 3.84 -18.06 0.15
CA VAL A 300 4.85 -17.64 1.14
C VAL A 300 5.11 -18.67 2.24
N GLY A 301 4.12 -19.52 2.55
CA GLY A 301 4.18 -20.50 3.63
C GLY A 301 3.81 -19.90 5.00
N ASP A 302 4.64 -20.13 6.01
CA ASP A 302 4.31 -19.82 7.41
C ASP A 302 4.42 -18.33 7.82
N VAL A 303 4.75 -17.43 6.90
CA VAL A 303 4.86 -16.00 7.17
C VAL A 303 3.49 -15.41 7.49
N PRO A 304 3.33 -14.65 8.60
CA PRO A 304 2.07 -13.97 8.92
C PRO A 304 1.64 -12.97 7.85
N LEU A 305 0.33 -12.84 7.65
CA LEU A 305 -0.27 -11.96 6.66
C LEU A 305 -0.88 -10.72 7.34
N ILE A 306 -0.73 -9.57 6.72
CA ILE A 306 -1.44 -8.35 7.12
C ILE A 306 -2.11 -7.78 5.87
N VAL A 307 -3.43 -7.55 5.90
CA VAL A 307 -4.06 -6.74 4.87
C VAL A 307 -3.61 -5.30 5.10
N THR A 308 -2.69 -4.82 4.28
CA THR A 308 -2.08 -3.49 4.42
C THR A 308 -2.77 -2.43 3.58
N GLU A 309 -3.54 -2.85 2.57
CA GLU A 309 -4.46 -1.99 1.82
C GLU A 309 -5.63 -2.82 1.27
N ASN A 310 -6.83 -2.32 1.49
CA ASN A 310 -8.06 -2.78 0.87
C ASN A 310 -9.11 -1.68 0.97
N GLY A 311 -9.87 -1.44 -0.08
CA GLY A 311 -10.86 -0.38 -0.12
C GLY A 311 -11.49 -0.20 -1.49
N ILE A 312 -12.29 0.83 -1.64
CA ILE A 312 -13.02 1.15 -2.87
C ILE A 312 -13.03 2.66 -3.13
N ALA A 313 -12.74 3.03 -4.37
CA ALA A 313 -13.00 4.39 -4.85
C ALA A 313 -14.48 4.54 -5.22
N THR A 314 -15.21 5.31 -4.42
CA THR A 314 -16.64 5.56 -4.65
C THR A 314 -17.09 6.87 -3.99
N ALA A 315 -18.02 7.57 -4.63
CA ALA A 315 -18.71 8.71 -4.03
C ALA A 315 -19.89 8.28 -3.11
N ASP A 316 -20.30 7.02 -3.20
CA ASP A 316 -21.40 6.44 -2.40
C ASP A 316 -20.83 5.75 -1.15
N ASP A 317 -21.08 6.34 0.01
CA ASP A 317 -20.54 5.83 1.27
C ASP A 317 -21.30 4.58 1.80
N GLU A 318 -22.56 4.37 1.40
CA GLU A 318 -23.27 3.12 1.67
C GLU A 318 -22.63 1.98 0.88
N ARG A 319 -22.23 2.25 -0.37
CA ARG A 319 -21.52 1.30 -1.21
C ARG A 319 -20.13 0.97 -0.66
N ARG A 320 -19.43 1.99 -0.09
CA ARG A 320 -18.16 1.78 0.63
C ARG A 320 -18.35 0.85 1.83
N THR A 321 -19.35 1.08 2.65
CA THR A 321 -19.68 0.22 3.80
C THR A 321 -20.00 -1.22 3.35
N ALA A 322 -20.77 -1.39 2.27
CA ALA A 322 -21.08 -2.70 1.71
C ALA A 322 -19.84 -3.43 1.21
N TYR A 323 -18.91 -2.72 0.56
CA TYR A 323 -17.62 -3.28 0.12
C TYR A 323 -16.80 -3.78 1.31
N TYR A 324 -16.60 -2.94 2.32
CA TYR A 324 -15.86 -3.34 3.53
C TYR A 324 -16.52 -4.49 4.27
N THR A 325 -17.86 -4.53 4.34
CA THR A 325 -18.57 -5.64 4.96
C THR A 325 -18.28 -6.97 4.25
N GLY A 326 -18.30 -6.98 2.92
CA GLY A 326 -17.95 -8.15 2.12
C GLY A 326 -16.48 -8.56 2.28
N ALA A 327 -15.58 -7.58 2.22
CA ALA A 327 -14.15 -7.82 2.35
C ALA A 327 -13.78 -8.36 3.75
N LEU A 328 -14.31 -7.77 4.81
CA LEU A 328 -14.05 -8.22 6.18
C LEU A 328 -14.65 -9.60 6.48
N GLY A 329 -15.79 -9.95 5.85
CA GLY A 329 -16.32 -11.31 5.89
C GLY A 329 -15.36 -12.34 5.29
N GLU A 330 -14.62 -11.97 4.25
CA GLU A 330 -13.57 -12.83 3.67
C GLU A 330 -12.33 -12.92 4.57
N VAL A 331 -11.94 -11.82 5.23
CA VAL A 331 -10.86 -11.84 6.22
C VAL A 331 -11.20 -12.74 7.41
N ALA A 332 -12.44 -12.63 7.93
CA ALA A 332 -12.93 -13.49 8.99
C ALA A 332 -12.88 -14.96 8.58
N ALA A 333 -13.38 -15.29 7.38
CA ALA A 333 -13.35 -16.65 6.84
C ALA A 333 -11.89 -17.17 6.68
N ALA A 334 -10.96 -16.34 6.24
CA ALA A 334 -9.56 -16.72 6.12
C ALA A 334 -8.94 -17.06 7.50
N ILE A 335 -9.29 -16.29 8.54
CA ILE A 335 -8.87 -16.58 9.92
C ILE A 335 -9.50 -17.89 10.41
N GLU A 336 -10.79 -18.12 10.17
CA GLU A 336 -11.49 -19.36 10.52
C GLU A 336 -10.90 -20.59 9.80
N ASP A 337 -10.44 -20.42 8.54
CA ASP A 337 -9.73 -21.44 7.77
C ASP A 337 -8.30 -21.70 8.31
N GLY A 338 -7.85 -20.95 9.34
CA GLY A 338 -6.57 -21.14 10.01
C GLY A 338 -5.40 -20.33 9.44
N LEU A 339 -5.66 -19.35 8.55
CA LEU A 339 -4.61 -18.46 8.05
C LEU A 339 -4.16 -17.49 9.16
N LYS A 340 -2.86 -17.24 9.23
CA LYS A 340 -2.26 -16.29 10.19
C LYS A 340 -2.45 -14.85 9.72
N VAL A 341 -3.68 -14.34 9.74
CA VAL A 341 -3.97 -12.94 9.41
C VAL A 341 -3.85 -12.12 10.69
N GLU A 342 -2.84 -11.25 10.77
CA GLU A 342 -2.52 -10.46 11.97
C GLU A 342 -3.06 -9.02 11.92
N GLY A 343 -3.71 -8.59 10.84
CA GLY A 343 -4.23 -7.23 10.78
C GLY A 343 -4.97 -6.88 9.49
N TYR A 344 -5.67 -5.75 9.58
CA TYR A 344 -6.38 -5.12 8.47
C TYR A 344 -6.23 -3.60 8.53
N LEU A 345 -5.71 -3.01 7.48
CA LEU A 345 -5.59 -1.57 7.31
C LEU A 345 -6.30 -1.16 6.00
N ALA A 346 -7.26 -0.24 6.14
CA ALA A 346 -8.05 0.24 5.01
C ALA A 346 -7.24 1.19 4.12
N TRP A 347 -7.39 1.08 2.82
CA TRP A 347 -6.99 2.11 1.89
C TRP A 347 -8.23 2.93 1.51
N SER A 348 -8.25 4.19 1.90
CA SER A 348 -7.22 4.97 2.57
C SER A 348 -7.81 5.72 3.76
N ALA A 349 -6.95 6.22 4.63
CA ALA A 349 -7.39 7.07 5.74
C ALA A 349 -8.08 8.34 5.23
N LEU A 350 -7.47 9.02 4.27
CA LEU A 350 -7.93 10.29 3.68
C LEU A 350 -8.27 10.09 2.21
N ASP A 351 -9.22 10.88 1.66
CA ASP A 351 -9.19 11.16 0.23
C ASP A 351 -7.83 11.78 -0.10
N ASN A 352 -7.23 11.37 -1.19
CA ASN A 352 -5.86 11.71 -1.48
C ASN A 352 -5.62 11.84 -2.99
N TYR A 353 -4.39 12.17 -3.36
CA TYR A 353 -3.93 12.18 -4.74
C TYR A 353 -3.68 10.77 -5.27
N GLU A 354 -4.56 10.24 -6.10
CA GLU A 354 -4.45 8.88 -6.66
C GLU A 354 -3.62 8.87 -7.95
N TRP A 355 -2.31 9.11 -7.81
CA TRP A 355 -1.26 8.96 -8.85
C TRP A 355 -1.57 9.63 -10.18
N GLY A 356 -2.20 10.79 -10.17
CA GLY A 356 -2.50 11.59 -11.34
C GLY A 356 -3.87 12.23 -11.34
N SER A 357 -4.68 12.03 -10.30
CA SER A 357 -5.99 12.64 -10.15
C SER A 357 -6.48 12.66 -8.70
N PHE A 358 -7.29 13.65 -8.36
CA PHE A 358 -8.05 13.70 -7.11
C PHE A 358 -9.47 13.10 -7.25
N ARG A 359 -9.84 12.62 -8.43
CA ARG A 359 -11.18 12.09 -8.70
C ARG A 359 -11.51 10.79 -7.94
N PRO A 360 -10.62 9.78 -7.86
CA PRO A 360 -10.91 8.58 -7.09
C PRO A 360 -10.91 8.88 -5.59
N THR A 361 -12.06 8.69 -4.92
CA THR A 361 -12.21 8.92 -3.49
C THR A 361 -12.22 7.61 -2.73
N PHE A 362 -11.07 7.21 -2.19
CA PHE A 362 -10.91 6.03 -1.34
C PHE A 362 -11.08 6.33 0.14
N GLY A 363 -10.92 7.58 0.54
CA GLY A 363 -10.79 8.00 1.93
C GLY A 363 -11.95 7.57 2.83
N LEU A 364 -11.63 7.09 4.00
CA LEU A 364 -12.57 7.01 5.13
C LEU A 364 -12.91 8.42 5.63
N ILE A 365 -11.97 9.34 5.49
CA ILE A 365 -12.10 10.76 5.83
C ILE A 365 -12.08 11.54 4.52
N ALA A 366 -13.12 12.32 4.25
CA ALA A 366 -13.15 13.23 3.13
C ALA A 366 -12.26 14.44 3.40
N VAL A 367 -11.60 14.94 2.36
CA VAL A 367 -10.79 16.16 2.39
C VAL A 367 -11.42 17.19 1.45
N ASP A 368 -11.67 18.38 1.94
CA ASP A 368 -12.03 19.53 1.11
C ASP A 368 -10.75 20.14 0.51
N TRP A 369 -10.64 20.16 -0.80
CA TRP A 369 -9.41 20.54 -1.51
C TRP A 369 -9.11 22.08 -1.48
N GLU A 370 -10.06 22.89 -1.02
CA GLU A 370 -9.86 24.36 -0.91
C GLU A 370 -9.46 24.74 0.52
N THR A 371 -10.09 24.11 1.52
CA THR A 371 -9.93 24.46 2.93
C THR A 371 -9.07 23.46 3.71
N PHE A 372 -8.84 22.29 3.13
CA PHE A 372 -8.23 21.12 3.78
C PHE A 372 -9.00 20.63 5.01
N GLU A 373 -10.29 20.93 5.13
CA GLU A 373 -11.11 20.40 6.21
C GLU A 373 -11.28 18.88 6.07
N ARG A 374 -11.21 18.20 7.21
CA ARG A 374 -11.37 16.74 7.32
C ARG A 374 -12.75 16.40 7.84
N THR A 375 -13.48 15.58 7.11
CA THR A 375 -14.82 15.11 7.52
C THR A 375 -14.86 13.58 7.51
N ALA A 376 -14.99 12.97 8.69
CA ALA A 376 -15.15 11.51 8.77
C ALA A 376 -16.46 11.06 8.14
N ARG A 377 -16.39 10.07 7.25
CA ARG A 377 -17.57 9.47 6.64
C ARG A 377 -18.29 8.50 7.58
N PRO A 378 -19.59 8.22 7.40
CA PRO A 378 -20.29 7.19 8.16
C PRO A 378 -19.59 5.82 8.11
N SER A 379 -19.02 5.44 6.97
CA SER A 379 -18.20 4.22 6.83
C SER A 379 -16.97 4.21 7.75
N ALA A 380 -16.32 5.35 7.96
CA ALA A 380 -15.20 5.48 8.89
C ALA A 380 -15.64 5.27 10.34
N VAL A 381 -16.78 5.84 10.71
CA VAL A 381 -17.36 5.65 12.06
C VAL A 381 -17.71 4.19 12.29
N TRP A 382 -18.34 3.57 11.30
CA TRP A 382 -18.67 2.14 11.36
C TRP A 382 -17.41 1.27 11.44
N LEU A 383 -16.44 1.45 10.53
CA LEU A 383 -15.23 0.65 10.50
C LEU A 383 -14.41 0.83 11.79
N GLY A 384 -14.26 2.07 12.26
CA GLY A 384 -13.59 2.36 13.54
C GLY A 384 -14.30 1.73 14.74
N SER A 385 -15.63 1.61 14.72
CA SER A 385 -16.38 0.94 15.79
C SER A 385 -16.03 -0.54 15.97
N LEU A 386 -15.66 -1.24 14.87
CA LEU A 386 -15.21 -2.64 14.93
C LEU A 386 -13.89 -2.77 15.70
N GLY A 387 -13.02 -1.75 15.67
CA GLY A 387 -11.81 -1.70 16.50
C GLY A 387 -12.12 -1.68 18.01
N ARG A 388 -13.27 -1.10 18.39
CA ARG A 388 -13.73 -1.06 19.79
C ARG A 388 -14.39 -2.37 20.22
N THR A 389 -15.22 -2.97 19.35
CA THR A 389 -15.85 -4.26 19.62
C THR A 389 -14.89 -5.43 19.48
N ARG A 390 -13.81 -5.27 18.70
CA ARG A 390 -12.82 -6.30 18.35
C ARG A 390 -13.46 -7.54 17.72
N GLU A 391 -14.41 -7.30 16.83
CA GLU A 391 -15.14 -8.35 16.12
C GLU A 391 -15.26 -8.01 14.64
N LEU A 392 -14.89 -8.96 13.77
CA LEU A 392 -15.13 -8.89 12.33
C LEU A 392 -16.57 -9.31 12.02
N PRO A 393 -17.25 -8.64 11.07
CA PRO A 393 -18.53 -9.13 10.59
C PRO A 393 -18.34 -10.48 9.89
N GLY A 394 -19.22 -11.44 10.16
CA GLY A 394 -19.27 -12.70 9.43
C GLY A 394 -19.70 -12.49 7.97
N ARG A 395 -19.43 -13.50 7.13
CA ARG A 395 -19.90 -13.48 5.73
C ARG A 395 -21.39 -13.17 5.67
N ALA A 396 -21.77 -12.23 4.80
CA ALA A 396 -23.14 -12.08 4.39
C ALA A 396 -23.54 -13.34 3.60
N VAL A 397 -24.59 -14.04 4.07
CA VAL A 397 -25.14 -15.24 3.42
C VAL A 397 -25.90 -14.84 2.17
#